data_48ce754b3c9be4836452f1195bd5f81d
#
_entry.id   48ce754b3c9be4836452f1195bd5f81d
#
_cell.length_a   1.000
_cell.length_b   1.000
_cell.length_c   1.000
_cell.angle_alpha   90.00
_cell.angle_beta   90.00
_cell.angle_gamma   90.00
#
_symmetry.space_group_name_H-M   'P 1'
#
loop_
_entity.id
_entity.type
_entity.pdbx_description
1 polymer ?
#
loop_
_entity_poly.entity_id
_entity_poly.type
_entity_poly.pdbx_seq_one_letter_code
_entity_poly.pdbx_strand_id
1 'polypeptide(L)'
;MNTKTVAAKQDENWDLVLESKHKLLDFNLKEVWQYRDLIWLFIKRDFTTQYKQTVLGPIWYVVQPLVTTVINTFIFGNLAKIGTDGVPYILFYFSGTMLWTYFTNCLNTAAGTFSNNAGIFSKVYFPRLTVTVSNTVSAAIKMGIQFCCLLIFYVYYLIIGANVHPSWMIVLFPLLVLWIGLLGDGMGMIISALTTKYRDLNQLLGFGISLAMYITPIVYPLSEAPKSFLWLFYINPVSAPVELFRIFFYGAGSVPPLMIFISIGMTLLFLFFGLVLFNRNERTFVDVI
;
A
#
# COMPACT_ATOMS: atom_id res chain seq x y z
N MET A 1 -21.11 34.03 43.71
CA MET A 1 -21.09 35.10 42.70
C MET A 1 -20.92 34.43 41.35
N ASN A 2 -22.03 34.21 40.63
CA ASN A 2 -22.09 33.50 39.35
C ASN A 2 -21.76 34.46 38.22
N THR A 3 -20.65 34.29 37.56
CA THR A 3 -20.40 34.90 36.24
C THR A 3 -20.61 33.89 35.16
N LYS A 4 -21.84 33.78 34.68
CA LYS A 4 -22.17 33.17 33.40
C LYS A 4 -21.66 34.12 32.30
N THR A 5 -20.56 33.77 31.69
CA THR A 5 -20.14 34.40 30.43
C THR A 5 -21.02 33.81 29.32
N VAL A 6 -22.01 34.57 28.92
CA VAL A 6 -22.82 34.32 27.70
C VAL A 6 -21.89 34.62 26.51
N ALA A 7 -21.34 33.58 25.91
CA ALA A 7 -20.70 33.73 24.61
C ALA A 7 -21.80 34.09 23.60
N ALA A 8 -21.79 35.29 23.10
CA ALA A 8 -22.57 35.72 21.96
C ALA A 8 -22.20 34.85 20.75
N LYS A 9 -23.16 34.11 20.25
CA LYS A 9 -23.10 33.44 18.96
C LYS A 9 -23.16 34.55 17.91
N GLN A 10 -22.01 35.03 17.47
CA GLN A 10 -21.92 35.78 16.24
C GLN A 10 -21.99 34.77 15.10
N ASP A 11 -23.02 34.87 14.26
CA ASP A 11 -23.12 34.21 12.96
C ASP A 11 -22.08 34.86 12.00
N GLU A 12 -20.80 34.65 12.27
CA GLU A 12 -19.75 34.98 11.34
C GLU A 12 -19.54 33.73 10.47
N ASN A 13 -19.77 33.90 9.19
CA ASN A 13 -19.56 32.87 8.16
C ASN A 13 -18.05 32.76 7.93
N TRP A 14 -17.38 32.01 8.80
CA TRP A 14 -15.93 31.71 8.65
C TRP A 14 -15.75 30.58 7.64
N ASP A 15 -14.92 30.79 6.65
CA ASP A 15 -14.54 29.75 5.67
C ASP A 15 -13.72 28.62 6.31
N LEU A 16 -13.04 28.89 7.43
CA LEU A 16 -12.24 27.94 8.17
C LEU A 16 -12.25 28.25 9.68
N VAL A 17 -12.69 27.30 10.49
CA VAL A 17 -12.62 27.37 11.95
C VAL A 17 -11.58 26.37 12.45
N LEU A 18 -10.47 26.86 12.98
CA LEU A 18 -9.44 26.04 13.59
C LEU A 18 -9.77 25.82 15.07
N GLU A 19 -10.32 24.65 15.42
CA GLU A 19 -10.54 24.25 16.80
C GLU A 19 -9.36 23.43 17.35
N SER A 20 -8.85 23.82 18.51
CA SER A 20 -7.73 23.12 19.18
C SER A 20 -8.14 21.77 19.79
N LYS A 21 -9.42 21.42 19.80
CA LYS A 21 -9.97 20.20 20.42
C LYS A 21 -10.48 19.21 19.39
N HIS A 22 -9.59 18.56 18.66
CA HIS A 22 -9.97 17.36 17.89
C HIS A 22 -10.02 16.13 18.82
N LYS A 23 -11.09 15.35 18.76
CA LYS A 23 -11.16 14.04 19.43
C LYS A 23 -10.20 13.08 18.75
N LEU A 24 -9.56 12.17 19.49
CA LEU A 24 -8.59 11.18 18.95
C LEU A 24 -9.19 10.29 17.85
N LEU A 25 -10.51 10.14 17.83
CA LEU A 25 -11.26 9.36 16.85
C LEU A 25 -11.86 10.23 15.70
N ASP A 26 -11.54 11.51 15.67
CA ASP A 26 -12.02 12.40 14.62
C ASP A 26 -11.04 12.37 13.45
N PHE A 27 -11.34 11.52 12.47
CA PHE A 27 -10.47 11.28 11.31
C PHE A 27 -10.63 12.32 10.20
N ASN A 28 -11.50 13.33 10.39
CA ASN A 28 -11.74 14.46 9.48
C ASN A 28 -11.61 14.16 7.99
N LEU A 29 -12.10 12.99 7.54
CA LEU A 29 -12.02 12.57 6.13
C LEU A 29 -12.69 13.59 5.19
N LYS A 30 -13.69 14.32 5.68
CA LYS A 30 -14.32 15.40 4.93
C LYS A 30 -13.35 16.55 4.70
N GLU A 31 -12.55 16.88 5.69
CA GLU A 31 -11.50 17.90 5.59
C GLU A 31 -10.42 17.45 4.58
N VAL A 32 -9.93 16.22 4.65
CA VAL A 32 -8.99 15.66 3.66
C VAL A 32 -9.53 15.80 2.24
N TRP A 33 -10.84 15.59 2.03
CA TRP A 33 -11.46 15.75 0.71
C TRP A 33 -11.52 17.20 0.23
N GLN A 34 -11.61 18.16 1.14
CA GLN A 34 -11.53 19.59 0.80
C GLN A 34 -10.14 19.96 0.25
N TYR A 35 -9.08 19.26 0.70
CA TYR A 35 -7.70 19.42 0.21
C TYR A 35 -7.37 18.56 -1.02
N ARG A 36 -8.35 18.10 -1.81
CA ARG A 36 -8.11 17.26 -3.01
C ARG A 36 -7.16 17.92 -4.03
N ASP A 37 -7.18 19.24 -4.14
CA ASP A 37 -6.28 19.97 -5.05
C ASP A 37 -4.82 19.88 -4.56
N LEU A 38 -4.62 19.89 -3.24
CA LEU A 38 -3.32 19.64 -2.61
C LEU A 38 -2.87 18.20 -2.80
N ILE A 39 -3.77 17.21 -2.70
CA ILE A 39 -3.47 15.81 -3.03
C ILE A 39 -2.93 15.72 -4.46
N TRP A 40 -3.61 16.33 -5.43
CA TRP A 40 -3.17 16.32 -6.82
C TRP A 40 -1.83 17.02 -7.02
N LEU A 41 -1.59 18.12 -6.31
CA LEU A 41 -0.30 18.83 -6.34
C LEU A 41 0.84 17.94 -5.82
N PHE A 42 0.62 17.20 -4.72
CA PHE A 42 1.61 16.27 -4.18
C PHE A 42 1.88 15.12 -5.15
N ILE A 43 0.84 14.52 -5.75
CA ILE A 43 1.00 13.48 -6.77
C ILE A 43 1.86 14.02 -7.91
N LYS A 44 1.54 15.18 -8.46
CA LYS A 44 2.29 15.80 -9.55
C LYS A 44 3.74 16.10 -9.16
N ARG A 45 3.96 16.61 -7.94
CA ARG A 45 5.30 16.85 -7.38
C ARG A 45 6.11 15.56 -7.34
N ASP A 46 5.54 14.48 -6.80
CA ASP A 46 6.24 13.20 -6.61
C ASP A 46 6.66 12.60 -7.96
N PHE A 47 5.76 12.62 -8.95
CA PHE A 47 6.11 12.21 -10.31
C PHE A 47 7.20 13.11 -10.91
N THR A 48 7.06 14.43 -10.82
CA THR A 48 8.02 15.36 -11.40
C THR A 48 9.39 15.21 -10.75
N THR A 49 9.45 15.12 -9.42
CA THR A 49 10.72 15.02 -8.68
C THR A 49 11.44 13.73 -8.99
N GLN A 50 10.71 12.64 -9.13
CA GLN A 50 11.31 11.32 -9.37
C GLN A 50 11.84 11.15 -10.81
N TYR A 51 11.28 11.88 -11.79
CA TYR A 51 11.68 11.77 -13.20
C TYR A 51 12.56 12.91 -13.70
N LYS A 52 12.50 14.05 -13.03
CA LYS A 52 13.34 15.19 -13.38
C LYS A 52 14.82 14.76 -13.22
N GLN A 53 15.57 14.83 -14.31
CA GLN A 53 16.99 14.46 -14.38
C GLN A 53 17.28 12.93 -14.46
N THR A 54 16.32 12.09 -14.81
CA THR A 54 16.57 10.66 -15.08
C THR A 54 16.59 10.37 -16.58
N VAL A 55 17.53 9.54 -17.05
CA VAL A 55 17.66 9.19 -18.48
C VAL A 55 16.48 8.37 -18.96
N LEU A 56 15.98 7.43 -18.16
CA LEU A 56 14.88 6.53 -18.53
C LEU A 56 13.50 6.97 -18.03
N GLY A 57 13.43 8.00 -17.18
CA GLY A 57 12.16 8.51 -16.67
C GLY A 57 11.24 7.45 -16.07
N PRO A 58 9.95 7.43 -16.47
CA PRO A 58 8.95 6.48 -15.98
C PRO A 58 9.24 5.02 -16.30
N ILE A 59 10.10 4.74 -17.28
CA ILE A 59 10.44 3.38 -17.70
C ILE A 59 11.06 2.58 -16.56
N TRP A 60 11.75 3.23 -15.61
CA TRP A 60 12.32 2.58 -14.43
C TRP A 60 11.28 1.81 -13.60
N TYR A 61 10.01 2.26 -13.57
CA TYR A 61 8.96 1.53 -12.85
C TYR A 61 8.63 0.17 -13.45
N VAL A 62 8.93 -0.01 -14.74
CA VAL A 62 8.71 -1.26 -15.45
C VAL A 62 9.98 -2.10 -15.50
N VAL A 63 11.14 -1.47 -15.74
CA VAL A 63 12.42 -2.17 -15.88
C VAL A 63 12.78 -2.93 -14.60
N GLN A 64 12.67 -2.29 -13.43
CA GLN A 64 13.06 -2.92 -12.16
C GLN A 64 12.22 -4.18 -11.85
N PRO A 65 10.86 -4.16 -11.88
CA PRO A 65 10.06 -5.36 -11.71
C PRO A 65 10.28 -6.43 -12.79
N LEU A 66 10.54 -6.02 -14.04
CA LEU A 66 10.84 -6.99 -15.10
C LEU A 66 12.15 -7.72 -14.84
N VAL A 67 13.22 -7.00 -14.50
CA VAL A 67 14.51 -7.62 -14.14
C VAL A 67 14.34 -8.58 -12.97
N THR A 68 13.64 -8.16 -11.93
CA THR A 68 13.33 -9.04 -10.78
C THR A 68 12.54 -10.28 -11.22
N THR A 69 11.55 -10.10 -12.10
CA THR A 69 10.75 -11.22 -12.65
C THR A 69 11.61 -12.19 -13.43
N VAL A 70 12.51 -11.71 -14.30
CA VAL A 70 13.42 -12.54 -15.06
C VAL A 70 14.35 -13.33 -14.12
N ILE A 71 14.91 -12.68 -13.12
CA ILE A 71 15.77 -13.33 -12.10
C ILE A 71 14.96 -14.39 -11.34
N ASN A 72 13.75 -14.08 -10.87
CA ASN A 72 12.91 -15.03 -10.16
C ASN A 72 12.52 -16.22 -11.06
N THR A 73 12.19 -15.96 -12.33
CA THR A 73 11.89 -17.02 -13.30
C THR A 73 13.09 -17.95 -13.48
N PHE A 74 14.28 -17.39 -13.57
CA PHE A 74 15.50 -18.20 -13.73
C PHE A 74 15.81 -19.02 -12.46
N ILE A 75 15.79 -18.38 -11.30
CA ILE A 75 16.16 -19.03 -10.03
C ILE A 75 15.09 -20.05 -9.61
N PHE A 76 13.85 -19.61 -9.48
CA PHE A 76 12.78 -20.44 -8.90
C PHE A 76 12.08 -21.31 -9.95
N GLY A 77 11.92 -20.83 -11.19
CA GLY A 77 11.31 -21.59 -12.27
C GLY A 77 12.28 -22.62 -12.88
N ASN A 78 13.47 -22.18 -13.29
CA ASN A 78 14.38 -23.04 -14.04
C ASN A 78 15.34 -23.86 -13.15
N LEU A 79 15.97 -23.22 -12.16
CA LEU A 79 16.92 -23.90 -11.28
C LEU A 79 16.24 -24.72 -10.18
N ALA A 80 15.35 -24.08 -9.42
CA ALA A 80 14.66 -24.72 -8.29
C ALA A 80 13.45 -25.56 -8.74
N LYS A 81 12.97 -25.37 -9.98
CA LYS A 81 11.82 -26.07 -10.57
C LYS A 81 10.56 -26.03 -9.70
N ILE A 82 10.33 -24.90 -9.04
CA ILE A 82 9.12 -24.70 -8.23
C ILE A 82 7.94 -24.50 -9.17
N GLY A 83 6.84 -25.23 -8.94
CA GLY A 83 5.61 -25.11 -9.70
C GLY A 83 4.97 -23.72 -9.56
N THR A 84 4.11 -23.36 -10.54
CA THR A 84 3.34 -22.11 -10.55
C THR A 84 1.87 -22.37 -10.79
N ASP A 85 1.35 -23.52 -10.36
CA ASP A 85 -0.04 -23.98 -10.60
C ASP A 85 -0.44 -23.94 -12.10
N GLY A 86 0.53 -24.17 -13.02
CA GLY A 86 0.31 -24.15 -14.46
C GLY A 86 0.31 -22.76 -15.09
N VAL A 87 0.45 -21.70 -14.32
CA VAL A 87 0.56 -20.31 -14.85
C VAL A 87 1.97 -20.11 -15.44
N PRO A 88 2.12 -19.42 -16.59
CA PRO A 88 3.42 -19.05 -17.12
C PRO A 88 4.27 -18.30 -16.09
N TYR A 89 5.53 -18.70 -15.91
CA TYR A 89 6.43 -18.16 -14.88
C TYR A 89 6.51 -16.62 -14.88
N ILE A 90 6.56 -16.00 -16.06
CA ILE A 90 6.63 -14.53 -16.20
C ILE A 90 5.38 -13.88 -15.61
N LEU A 91 4.18 -14.38 -15.92
CA LEU A 91 2.94 -13.83 -15.38
C LEU A 91 2.85 -14.01 -13.87
N PHE A 92 3.24 -15.21 -13.38
CA PHE A 92 3.20 -15.55 -11.97
C PHE A 92 4.11 -14.63 -11.14
N TYR A 93 5.39 -14.51 -11.51
CA TYR A 93 6.35 -13.70 -10.75
C TYR A 93 6.13 -12.20 -10.94
N PHE A 94 5.75 -11.76 -12.15
CA PHE A 94 5.51 -10.33 -12.39
C PHE A 94 4.30 -9.82 -11.61
N SER A 95 3.19 -10.56 -11.59
CA SER A 95 2.02 -10.18 -10.81
C SER A 95 2.30 -10.15 -9.31
N GLY A 96 2.99 -11.16 -8.78
CA GLY A 96 3.38 -11.22 -7.38
C GLY A 96 4.29 -10.06 -6.96
N THR A 97 5.34 -9.78 -7.75
CA THR A 97 6.26 -8.67 -7.48
C THR A 97 5.59 -7.30 -7.64
N MET A 98 4.69 -7.13 -8.59
CA MET A 98 3.91 -5.90 -8.78
C MET A 98 3.05 -5.59 -7.56
N LEU A 99 2.26 -6.54 -7.07
CA LEU A 99 1.39 -6.36 -5.90
C LEU A 99 2.21 -6.13 -4.63
N TRP A 100 3.31 -6.85 -4.46
CA TRP A 100 4.23 -6.67 -3.36
C TRP A 100 4.88 -5.29 -3.35
N THR A 101 5.35 -4.83 -4.51
CA THR A 101 5.97 -3.50 -4.66
C THR A 101 4.95 -2.42 -4.34
N TYR A 102 3.70 -2.58 -4.75
CA TYR A 102 2.63 -1.65 -4.41
C TYR A 102 2.38 -1.60 -2.90
N PHE A 103 2.21 -2.76 -2.26
CA PHE A 103 2.05 -2.86 -0.80
C PHE A 103 3.19 -2.18 -0.06
N THR A 104 4.44 -2.52 -0.41
CA THR A 104 5.63 -1.98 0.26
C THR A 104 5.82 -0.49 0.03
N ASN A 105 5.44 0.04 -1.13
CA ASN A 105 5.44 1.47 -1.39
C ASN A 105 4.43 2.20 -0.50
N CYS A 106 3.19 1.73 -0.39
CA CYS A 106 2.19 2.30 0.52
C CYS A 106 2.70 2.27 1.96
N LEU A 107 3.22 1.13 2.42
CA LEU A 107 3.75 0.95 3.77
C LEU A 107 4.92 1.90 4.06
N ASN A 108 5.93 1.96 3.19
CA ASN A 108 7.12 2.78 3.41
C ASN A 108 6.81 4.28 3.35
N THR A 109 5.95 4.72 2.42
CA THR A 109 5.57 6.13 2.31
C THR A 109 4.71 6.58 3.48
N ALA A 110 3.79 5.74 3.96
CA ALA A 110 3.01 6.00 5.16
C ALA A 110 3.90 6.01 6.42
N ALA A 111 4.85 5.07 6.55
CA ALA A 111 5.81 5.03 7.65
C ALA A 111 6.69 6.29 7.71
N GLY A 112 7.10 6.81 6.54
CA GLY A 112 7.92 8.01 6.42
C GLY A 112 7.15 9.33 6.43
N THR A 113 5.83 9.36 6.60
CA THR A 113 5.02 10.58 6.43
C THR A 113 5.52 11.75 7.26
N PHE A 114 5.77 11.57 8.55
CA PHE A 114 6.24 12.64 9.42
C PHE A 114 7.70 13.03 9.15
N SER A 115 8.59 12.05 9.04
CA SER A 115 10.02 12.30 8.86
C SER A 115 10.35 12.97 7.53
N ASN A 116 9.71 12.53 6.44
CA ASN A 116 10.00 13.03 5.09
C ASN A 116 9.35 14.39 4.78
N ASN A 117 8.32 14.80 5.54
CA ASN A 117 7.57 16.02 5.30
C ASN A 117 7.64 17.04 6.47
N ALA A 118 8.55 16.86 7.43
CA ALA A 118 8.72 17.74 8.59
C ALA A 118 8.87 19.21 8.18
N GLY A 119 9.65 19.50 7.14
CA GLY A 119 9.87 20.86 6.63
C GLY A 119 8.65 21.54 6.01
N ILE A 120 7.62 20.77 5.60
CA ILE A 120 6.36 21.32 5.10
C ILE A 120 5.37 21.48 6.26
N PHE A 121 5.28 20.49 7.14
CA PHE A 121 4.37 20.48 8.28
C PHE A 121 4.64 21.62 9.28
N SER A 122 5.89 22.10 9.37
CA SER A 122 6.25 23.26 10.20
C SER A 122 5.85 24.61 9.62
N LYS A 123 5.50 24.68 8.32
CA LYS A 123 5.25 25.95 7.63
C LYS A 123 3.80 26.17 7.24
N VAL A 124 3.05 25.11 6.98
CA VAL A 124 1.69 25.16 6.46
C VAL A 124 0.80 24.17 7.21
N TYR A 125 -0.37 24.64 7.64
CA TYR A 125 -1.37 23.79 8.26
C TYR A 125 -2.26 23.14 7.19
N PHE A 126 -2.33 21.82 7.21
CA PHE A 126 -3.29 20.98 6.48
C PHE A 126 -3.36 19.61 7.14
N PRO A 127 -4.46 18.83 6.94
CA PRO A 127 -4.59 17.48 7.49
C PRO A 127 -3.47 16.58 6.98
N ARG A 128 -2.65 16.01 7.86
CA ARG A 128 -1.45 15.24 7.46
C ARG A 128 -1.79 13.94 6.75
N LEU A 129 -2.99 13.41 6.95
CA LEU A 129 -3.53 12.30 6.16
C LEU A 129 -3.58 12.59 4.66
N THR A 130 -3.67 13.87 4.25
CA THR A 130 -3.61 14.30 2.85
C THR A 130 -2.34 13.79 2.16
N VAL A 131 -1.20 13.80 2.87
CA VAL A 131 0.08 13.27 2.33
C VAL A 131 0.01 11.76 2.17
N THR A 132 -0.49 11.03 3.16
CA THR A 132 -0.63 9.56 3.06
C THR A 132 -1.51 9.18 1.89
N VAL A 133 -2.69 9.81 1.75
CA VAL A 133 -3.60 9.56 0.62
C VAL A 133 -2.93 9.88 -0.73
N SER A 134 -2.21 11.00 -0.85
CA SER A 134 -1.50 11.35 -2.08
C SER A 134 -0.42 10.33 -2.45
N ASN A 135 0.32 9.82 -1.46
CA ASN A 135 1.33 8.79 -1.66
C ASN A 135 0.74 7.47 -2.14
N THR A 136 -0.39 7.05 -1.55
CA THR A 136 -1.11 5.83 -1.94
C THR A 136 -1.64 5.92 -3.37
N VAL A 137 -2.22 7.06 -3.75
CA VAL A 137 -2.65 7.30 -5.12
C VAL A 137 -1.45 7.31 -6.08
N SER A 138 -0.34 7.97 -5.71
CA SER A 138 0.90 7.93 -6.50
C SER A 138 1.42 6.51 -6.69
N ALA A 139 1.41 5.69 -5.62
CA ALA A 139 1.80 4.28 -5.68
C ALA A 139 0.86 3.45 -6.58
N ALA A 140 -0.47 3.71 -6.52
CA ALA A 140 -1.45 3.05 -7.37
C ALA A 140 -1.25 3.40 -8.86
N ILE A 141 -0.91 4.65 -9.19
CA ILE A 141 -0.59 5.04 -10.59
C ILE A 141 0.67 4.31 -11.07
N LYS A 142 1.72 4.22 -10.24
CA LYS A 142 2.95 3.47 -10.55
C LYS A 142 2.65 1.98 -10.79
N MET A 143 1.83 1.38 -9.93
CA MET A 143 1.35 0.02 -10.11
C MET A 143 0.52 -0.12 -11.41
N GLY A 144 -0.31 0.87 -11.76
CA GLY A 144 -1.07 0.91 -13.02
C GLY A 144 -0.17 0.84 -14.25
N ILE A 145 0.98 1.52 -14.25
CA ILE A 145 1.99 1.42 -15.33
C ILE A 145 2.54 -0.02 -15.43
N GLN A 146 2.87 -0.64 -14.30
CA GLN A 146 3.32 -2.03 -14.25
C GLN A 146 2.22 -3.00 -14.71
N PHE A 147 0.98 -2.73 -14.32
CA PHE A 147 -0.18 -3.51 -14.73
C PHE A 147 -0.42 -3.45 -16.25
N CYS A 148 -0.25 -2.30 -16.88
CA CYS A 148 -0.30 -2.19 -18.35
C CYS A 148 0.77 -3.08 -19.01
N CYS A 149 1.98 -3.13 -18.44
CA CYS A 149 3.02 -4.04 -18.93
C CYS A 149 2.64 -5.51 -18.71
N LEU A 150 2.08 -5.86 -17.54
CA LEU A 150 1.56 -7.20 -17.27
C LEU A 150 0.50 -7.61 -18.30
N LEU A 151 -0.43 -6.70 -18.65
CA LEU A 151 -1.47 -6.96 -19.62
C LEU A 151 -0.92 -7.29 -21.01
N ILE A 152 0.21 -6.71 -21.43
CA ILE A 152 0.87 -7.05 -22.68
C ILE A 152 1.31 -8.52 -22.67
N PHE A 153 2.00 -8.96 -21.61
CA PHE A 153 2.37 -10.37 -21.46
C PHE A 153 1.15 -11.27 -21.33
N TYR A 154 0.13 -10.82 -20.60
CA TYR A 154 -1.10 -11.57 -20.41
C TYR A 154 -1.81 -11.86 -21.74
N VAL A 155 -2.00 -10.84 -22.59
CA VAL A 155 -2.59 -10.99 -23.93
C VAL A 155 -1.73 -11.89 -24.81
N TYR A 156 -0.41 -11.74 -24.76
CA TYR A 156 0.51 -12.62 -25.50
C TYR A 156 0.30 -14.10 -25.14
N TYR A 157 0.23 -14.43 -23.84
CA TYR A 157 0.02 -15.80 -23.39
C TYR A 157 -1.39 -16.32 -23.67
N LEU A 158 -2.41 -15.47 -23.69
CA LEU A 158 -3.75 -15.84 -24.12
C LEU A 158 -3.78 -16.23 -25.62
N ILE A 159 -3.08 -15.48 -26.47
CA ILE A 159 -3.03 -15.76 -27.93
C ILE A 159 -2.32 -17.09 -28.22
N ILE A 160 -1.27 -17.41 -27.46
CA ILE A 160 -0.54 -18.69 -27.61
C ILE A 160 -1.33 -19.88 -27.08
N GLY A 161 -2.43 -19.64 -26.37
CA GLY A 161 -3.23 -20.71 -25.74
C GLY A 161 -2.59 -21.31 -24.48
N ALA A 162 -1.82 -20.50 -23.73
CA ALA A 162 -1.33 -20.91 -22.42
C ALA A 162 -2.49 -21.16 -21.45
N ASN A 163 -2.22 -21.96 -20.40
CA ASN A 163 -3.22 -22.31 -19.39
C ASN A 163 -3.55 -21.09 -18.49
N VAL A 164 -4.30 -20.14 -19.05
CA VAL A 164 -4.73 -18.90 -18.38
C VAL A 164 -6.21 -18.72 -18.63
N HIS A 165 -6.99 -18.80 -17.55
CA HIS A 165 -8.45 -18.72 -17.62
C HIS A 165 -8.97 -17.50 -16.87
N PRO A 166 -9.23 -16.37 -17.57
CA PRO A 166 -9.77 -15.18 -16.93
C PRO A 166 -11.15 -15.44 -16.32
N SER A 167 -11.33 -15.03 -15.07
CA SER A 167 -12.62 -15.10 -14.39
C SER A 167 -13.36 -13.76 -14.50
N TRP A 168 -14.69 -13.79 -14.46
CA TRP A 168 -15.49 -12.56 -14.35
C TRP A 168 -15.12 -11.70 -13.12
N MET A 169 -14.49 -12.29 -12.11
CA MET A 169 -14.03 -11.62 -10.88
C MET A 169 -12.93 -10.57 -11.13
N ILE A 170 -12.36 -10.49 -12.33
CA ILE A 170 -11.42 -9.40 -12.72
C ILE A 170 -12.02 -8.01 -12.46
N VAL A 171 -13.35 -7.86 -12.52
CA VAL A 171 -14.05 -6.61 -12.19
C VAL A 171 -13.78 -6.16 -10.75
N LEU A 172 -13.42 -7.09 -9.84
CA LEU A 172 -13.07 -6.79 -8.45
C LEU A 172 -11.61 -6.32 -8.28
N PHE A 173 -10.82 -6.27 -9.34
CA PHE A 173 -9.42 -5.84 -9.27
C PHE A 173 -9.22 -4.45 -8.62
N PRO A 174 -10.02 -3.41 -8.92
CA PRO A 174 -9.89 -2.12 -8.23
C PRO A 174 -10.10 -2.21 -6.71
N LEU A 175 -11.02 -3.09 -6.27
CA LEU A 175 -11.24 -3.33 -4.85
C LEU A 175 -10.04 -4.02 -4.19
N LEU A 176 -9.39 -4.94 -4.91
CA LEU A 176 -8.18 -5.61 -4.45
C LEU A 176 -7.01 -4.61 -4.32
N VAL A 177 -6.88 -3.68 -5.27
CA VAL A 177 -5.88 -2.59 -5.20
C VAL A 177 -6.15 -1.72 -3.97
N LEU A 178 -7.39 -1.31 -3.76
CA LEU A 178 -7.77 -0.54 -2.57
C LEU A 178 -7.45 -1.30 -1.28
N TRP A 179 -7.75 -2.59 -1.22
CA TRP A 179 -7.47 -3.42 -0.06
C TRP A 179 -5.97 -3.46 0.29
N ILE A 180 -5.11 -3.74 -0.70
CA ILE A 180 -3.65 -3.76 -0.52
C ILE A 180 -3.11 -2.39 -0.08
N GLY A 181 -3.62 -1.32 -0.68
CA GLY A 181 -3.25 0.06 -0.31
C GLY A 181 -3.60 0.38 1.14
N LEU A 182 -4.84 0.11 1.55
CA LEU A 182 -5.30 0.34 2.93
C LEU A 182 -4.52 -0.51 3.95
N LEU A 183 -4.17 -1.75 3.59
CA LEU A 183 -3.33 -2.61 4.43
C LEU A 183 -1.93 -2.00 4.61
N GLY A 184 -1.29 -1.57 3.52
CA GLY A 184 0.01 -0.92 3.54
C GLY A 184 0.01 0.37 4.34
N ASP A 185 -0.98 1.23 4.12
CA ASP A 185 -1.15 2.48 4.85
C ASP A 185 -1.40 2.26 6.35
N GLY A 186 -2.28 1.31 6.70
CA GLY A 186 -2.57 0.99 8.10
C GLY A 186 -1.32 0.56 8.86
N MET A 187 -0.56 -0.38 8.30
CA MET A 187 0.72 -0.82 8.88
C MET A 187 1.75 0.31 8.91
N GLY A 188 1.88 1.07 7.82
CA GLY A 188 2.81 2.19 7.71
C GLY A 188 2.54 3.30 8.72
N MET A 189 1.27 3.65 8.96
CA MET A 189 0.87 4.64 9.96
C MET A 189 1.23 4.21 11.39
N ILE A 190 1.08 2.92 11.74
CA ILE A 190 1.54 2.39 13.03
C ILE A 190 3.04 2.56 13.17
N ILE A 191 3.80 2.18 12.14
CA ILE A 191 5.26 2.29 12.13
C ILE A 191 5.69 3.75 12.18
N SER A 192 5.02 4.65 11.47
CA SER A 192 5.26 6.10 11.52
C SER A 192 5.18 6.64 12.94
N ALA A 193 4.21 6.19 13.71
CA ALA A 193 4.06 6.56 15.11
C ALA A 193 5.22 6.07 16.00
N LEU A 194 5.75 4.89 15.71
CA LEU A 194 6.86 4.29 16.45
C LEU A 194 8.21 4.90 16.05
N THR A 195 8.44 5.14 14.76
CA THR A 195 9.71 5.65 14.22
C THR A 195 9.96 7.12 14.55
N THR A 196 8.91 7.88 14.86
CA THR A 196 9.06 9.24 15.41
C THR A 196 9.84 9.25 16.72
N LYS A 197 9.69 8.19 17.54
CA LYS A 197 10.40 8.05 18.81
C LYS A 197 11.72 7.26 18.67
N TYR A 198 11.75 6.23 17.81
CA TYR A 198 12.87 5.31 17.65
C TYR A 198 13.27 5.23 16.18
N ARG A 199 14.31 5.97 15.78
CA ARG A 199 14.74 6.09 14.38
C ARG A 199 15.34 4.81 13.78
N ASP A 200 15.89 3.95 14.61
CA ASP A 200 16.47 2.64 14.24
C ASP A 200 15.41 1.64 13.73
N LEU A 201 14.14 1.83 14.10
CA LEU A 201 13.03 1.01 13.58
C LEU A 201 12.89 1.09 12.05
N ASN A 202 13.37 2.15 11.39
CA ASN A 202 13.38 2.22 9.92
C ASN A 202 14.29 1.15 9.28
N GLN A 203 15.41 0.80 9.91
CA GLN A 203 16.28 -0.27 9.43
C GLN A 203 15.65 -1.63 9.65
N LEU A 204 15.02 -1.85 10.82
CA LEU A 204 14.29 -3.06 11.12
C LEU A 204 13.09 -3.25 10.18
N LEU A 205 12.42 -2.16 9.78
CA LEU A 205 11.34 -2.20 8.81
C LEU A 205 11.80 -2.75 7.45
N GLY A 206 12.91 -2.23 6.91
CA GLY A 206 13.46 -2.70 5.64
C GLY A 206 13.82 -4.20 5.67
N PHE A 207 14.44 -4.65 6.77
CA PHE A 207 14.73 -6.06 6.99
C PHE A 207 13.44 -6.89 7.11
N GLY A 208 12.48 -6.43 7.91
CA GLY A 208 11.19 -7.11 8.10
C GLY A 208 10.40 -7.24 6.79
N ILE A 209 10.36 -6.22 5.96
CA ILE A 209 9.74 -6.26 4.62
C ILE A 209 10.42 -7.31 3.74
N SER A 210 11.75 -7.37 3.75
CA SER A 210 12.50 -8.34 2.95
C SER A 210 12.21 -9.78 3.38
N LEU A 211 12.09 -10.05 4.67
CA LEU A 211 11.71 -11.36 5.18
C LEU A 211 10.23 -11.68 4.89
N ALA A 212 9.34 -10.72 5.06
CA ALA A 212 7.91 -10.89 4.83
C ALA A 212 7.60 -11.26 3.37
N MET A 213 8.43 -10.87 2.41
CA MET A 213 8.31 -11.28 1.01
C MET A 213 8.36 -12.81 0.85
N TYR A 214 9.22 -13.49 1.61
CA TYR A 214 9.35 -14.96 1.53
C TYR A 214 8.23 -15.72 2.25
N ILE A 215 7.53 -15.06 3.18
CA ILE A 215 6.36 -15.62 3.87
C ILE A 215 5.06 -15.27 3.11
N THR A 216 5.17 -14.51 2.03
CA THR A 216 4.05 -14.19 1.14
C THR A 216 4.15 -15.07 -0.11
N PRO A 217 3.04 -15.59 -0.67
CA PRO A 217 3.07 -16.46 -1.84
C PRO A 217 3.37 -15.67 -3.13
N ILE A 218 4.56 -15.02 -3.19
CA ILE A 218 5.04 -14.25 -4.33
C ILE A 218 5.90 -15.11 -5.22
N VAL A 219 6.83 -15.85 -4.59
CA VAL A 219 7.87 -16.63 -5.25
C VAL A 219 7.41 -18.07 -5.53
N TYR A 220 6.43 -18.56 -4.78
CA TYR A 220 5.83 -19.89 -4.93
C TYR A 220 4.32 -19.81 -4.65
N PRO A 221 3.50 -20.68 -5.23
CA PRO A 221 2.08 -20.74 -4.95
C PRO A 221 1.81 -21.33 -3.58
N LEU A 222 0.64 -21.06 -3.02
CA LEU A 222 0.22 -21.59 -1.71
C LEU A 222 0.16 -23.14 -1.71
N SER A 223 -0.07 -23.77 -2.86
CA SER A 223 -0.11 -25.22 -3.06
C SER A 223 1.24 -25.90 -2.78
N GLU A 224 2.35 -25.23 -3.07
CA GLU A 224 3.71 -25.72 -2.86
C GLU A 224 4.24 -25.39 -1.45
N ALA A 225 3.47 -24.65 -0.63
CA ALA A 225 3.88 -24.29 0.71
C ALA A 225 3.90 -25.53 1.63
N PRO A 226 4.96 -25.73 2.44
CA PRO A 226 5.02 -26.85 3.37
C PRO A 226 3.85 -26.82 4.35
N LYS A 227 3.14 -27.94 4.50
CA LYS A 227 1.94 -28.05 5.36
C LYS A 227 2.16 -27.58 6.79
N SER A 228 3.36 -27.78 7.33
CA SER A 228 3.73 -27.36 8.68
C SER A 228 3.76 -25.84 8.86
N PHE A 229 3.94 -25.08 7.78
CA PHE A 229 4.07 -23.62 7.79
C PHE A 229 2.88 -22.88 7.15
N LEU A 230 1.83 -23.60 6.73
CA LEU A 230 0.64 -22.98 6.11
C LEU A 230 -0.01 -21.92 7.00
N TRP A 231 0.05 -22.08 8.31
CA TRP A 231 -0.48 -21.10 9.26
C TRP A 231 0.16 -19.71 9.12
N LEU A 232 1.46 -19.62 8.74
CA LEU A 232 2.15 -18.34 8.48
C LEU A 232 1.53 -17.60 7.30
N PHE A 233 1.17 -18.33 6.24
CA PHE A 233 0.51 -17.75 5.06
C PHE A 233 -0.91 -17.31 5.37
N TYR A 234 -1.61 -18.03 6.24
CA TYR A 234 -2.98 -17.66 6.64
C TYR A 234 -3.02 -16.42 7.53
N ILE A 235 -2.03 -16.23 8.39
CA ILE A 235 -1.90 -15.06 9.24
C ILE A 235 -1.38 -13.86 8.45
N ASN A 236 -0.58 -14.06 7.40
CA ASN A 236 -0.05 -12.96 6.60
C ASN A 236 -1.17 -12.29 5.78
N PRO A 237 -1.53 -11.03 6.09
CA PRO A 237 -2.68 -10.38 5.46
C PRO A 237 -2.46 -10.06 3.97
N VAL A 238 -1.23 -10.05 3.48
CA VAL A 238 -0.91 -9.81 2.06
C VAL A 238 -1.15 -11.05 1.20
N SER A 239 -1.12 -12.24 1.81
CA SER A 239 -1.23 -13.51 1.08
C SER A 239 -2.57 -13.65 0.35
N ALA A 240 -3.69 -13.32 1.02
CA ALA A 240 -5.02 -13.45 0.42
C ALA A 240 -5.21 -12.58 -0.84
N PRO A 241 -4.88 -11.27 -0.84
CA PRO A 241 -4.98 -10.45 -2.05
C PRO A 241 -4.11 -10.94 -3.20
N VAL A 242 -2.90 -11.44 -2.93
CA VAL A 242 -1.99 -11.96 -3.98
C VAL A 242 -2.57 -13.20 -4.64
N GLU A 243 -3.07 -14.15 -3.87
CA GLU A 243 -3.71 -15.36 -4.40
C GLU A 243 -5.04 -15.06 -5.10
N LEU A 244 -5.86 -14.14 -4.56
CA LEU A 244 -7.10 -13.69 -5.22
C LEU A 244 -6.82 -13.08 -6.60
N PHE A 245 -5.75 -12.32 -6.74
CA PHE A 245 -5.33 -11.80 -8.04
C PHE A 245 -5.12 -12.94 -9.06
N ARG A 246 -4.43 -14.02 -8.65
CA ARG A 246 -4.18 -15.19 -9.50
C ARG A 246 -5.46 -15.91 -9.89
N ILE A 247 -6.39 -16.06 -8.95
CA ILE A 247 -7.72 -16.64 -9.23
C ILE A 247 -8.48 -15.77 -10.22
N PHE A 248 -8.45 -14.44 -10.08
CA PHE A 248 -9.19 -13.54 -10.95
C PHE A 248 -8.65 -13.53 -12.39
N PHE A 249 -7.34 -13.45 -12.54
CA PHE A 249 -6.70 -13.28 -13.83
C PHE A 249 -6.31 -14.59 -14.51
N TYR A 250 -5.91 -15.58 -13.73
CA TYR A 250 -5.34 -16.81 -14.30
C TYR A 250 -6.24 -18.05 -14.10
N GLY A 251 -7.23 -17.96 -13.21
CA GLY A 251 -8.04 -19.12 -12.81
C GLY A 251 -7.24 -20.16 -12.02
N ALA A 252 -6.06 -19.79 -11.50
CA ALA A 252 -5.15 -20.65 -10.77
C ALA A 252 -5.02 -20.20 -9.31
N GLY A 253 -4.66 -21.12 -8.42
CA GLY A 253 -4.54 -20.87 -6.98
C GLY A 253 -5.79 -21.29 -6.20
N SER A 254 -5.66 -21.30 -4.88
CA SER A 254 -6.78 -21.60 -3.96
C SER A 254 -6.67 -20.71 -2.73
N VAL A 255 -7.76 -20.05 -2.36
CA VAL A 255 -7.81 -19.20 -1.16
C VAL A 255 -8.92 -19.73 -0.26
N PRO A 256 -8.58 -20.34 0.89
CA PRO A 256 -9.57 -20.69 1.89
C PRO A 256 -10.32 -19.43 2.37
N PRO A 257 -11.66 -19.49 2.54
CA PRO A 257 -12.44 -18.34 3.01
C PRO A 257 -11.91 -17.75 4.33
N LEU A 258 -11.43 -18.61 5.23
CA LEU A 258 -10.82 -18.19 6.49
C LEU A 258 -9.66 -17.20 6.29
N MET A 259 -8.81 -17.44 5.29
CA MET A 259 -7.67 -16.56 4.97
C MET A 259 -8.12 -15.17 4.53
N ILE A 260 -9.23 -15.09 3.76
CA ILE A 260 -9.82 -13.82 3.34
C ILE A 260 -10.34 -13.06 4.57
N PHE A 261 -11.09 -13.72 5.45
CA PHE A 261 -11.61 -13.10 6.67
C PHE A 261 -10.51 -12.60 7.60
N ILE A 262 -9.45 -13.40 7.80
CA ILE A 262 -8.29 -12.99 8.61
C ILE A 262 -7.62 -11.76 7.98
N SER A 263 -7.37 -11.78 6.67
CA SER A 263 -6.72 -10.68 5.98
C SER A 263 -7.54 -9.38 6.03
N ILE A 264 -8.85 -9.44 5.80
CA ILE A 264 -9.74 -8.28 5.94
C ILE A 264 -9.76 -7.79 7.39
N GLY A 265 -9.93 -8.70 8.35
CA GLY A 265 -9.93 -8.36 9.77
C GLY A 265 -8.63 -7.67 10.21
N MET A 266 -7.48 -8.19 9.78
CA MET A 266 -6.18 -7.57 10.06
C MET A 266 -6.02 -6.22 9.36
N THR A 267 -6.51 -6.08 8.14
CA THR A 267 -6.48 -4.79 7.42
C THR A 267 -7.27 -3.72 8.18
N LEU A 268 -8.49 -4.05 8.62
CA LEU A 268 -9.33 -3.13 9.41
C LEU A 268 -8.68 -2.80 10.76
N LEU A 269 -8.07 -3.79 11.41
CA LEU A 269 -7.38 -3.62 12.68
C LEU A 269 -6.17 -2.70 12.52
N PHE A 270 -5.30 -2.95 11.53
CA PHE A 270 -4.12 -2.12 11.27
C PHE A 270 -4.53 -0.70 10.85
N LEU A 271 -5.57 -0.56 10.04
CA LEU A 271 -6.08 0.74 9.63
C LEU A 271 -6.62 1.52 10.84
N PHE A 272 -7.42 0.88 11.70
CA PHE A 272 -7.97 1.52 12.89
C PHE A 272 -6.86 1.98 13.86
N PHE A 273 -5.97 1.07 14.26
CA PHE A 273 -4.86 1.43 15.13
C PHE A 273 -3.89 2.41 14.48
N GLY A 274 -3.65 2.25 13.17
CA GLY A 274 -2.83 3.17 12.38
C GLY A 274 -3.37 4.59 12.44
N LEU A 275 -4.65 4.79 12.15
CA LEU A 275 -5.29 6.10 12.20
C LEU A 275 -5.26 6.72 13.61
N VAL A 276 -5.56 5.93 14.64
CA VAL A 276 -5.56 6.40 16.04
C VAL A 276 -4.15 6.86 16.48
N LEU A 277 -3.14 6.05 16.19
CA LEU A 277 -1.75 6.37 16.54
C LEU A 277 -1.22 7.54 15.71
N PHE A 278 -1.58 7.61 14.43
CA PHE A 278 -1.21 8.70 13.54
C PHE A 278 -1.77 10.04 14.02
N ASN A 279 -3.06 10.11 14.37
CA ASN A 279 -3.68 11.31 14.93
C ASN A 279 -3.06 11.71 16.27
N ARG A 280 -2.70 10.73 17.11
CA ARG A 280 -1.99 11.01 18.36
C ARG A 280 -0.63 11.64 18.12
N ASN A 281 0.12 11.11 17.16
CA ASN A 281 1.45 11.61 16.78
C ASN A 281 1.37 12.99 16.14
N GLU A 282 0.33 13.26 15.35
CA GLU A 282 0.09 14.55 14.73
C GLU A 282 0.11 15.71 15.74
N ARG A 283 -0.44 15.47 16.92
CA ARG A 283 -0.49 16.47 17.99
C ARG A 283 0.86 16.68 18.67
N THR A 284 1.58 15.60 18.94
CA THR A 284 2.86 15.64 19.65
C THR A 284 4.01 16.11 18.77
N PHE A 285 3.89 15.94 17.46
CA PHE A 285 4.96 16.27 16.52
C PHE A 285 5.21 17.78 16.40
N VAL A 286 4.18 18.61 16.59
CA VAL A 286 4.31 20.08 16.60
C VAL A 286 5.10 20.58 17.80
N ASP A 287 5.07 19.83 18.92
CA ASP A 287 5.74 20.22 20.17
C ASP A 287 7.23 19.78 20.21
N VAL A 288 7.68 18.95 19.24
CA VAL A 288 9.03 18.33 19.24
C VAL A 288 9.94 18.95 18.15
N ILE A 289 9.40 19.73 17.22
CA ILE A 289 10.15 20.48 16.19
C ILE A 289 10.28 21.94 16.64
#